data_e19967e8ebd0b3239ae524f590574525
#
_entry.id   e19967e8ebd0b3239ae524f590574525
#
_cell.length_a   1.000
_cell.length_b   1.000
_cell.length_c   1.000
_cell.angle_alpha   90.00
_cell.angle_beta   90.00
_cell.angle_gamma   90.00
#
_symmetry.space_group_name_H-M   'P 1'
#
loop_
_entity.id
_entity.type
_entity.pdbx_description
1 polymer ?
#
loop_
_entity_poly.entity_id
_entity_poly.type
_entity_poly.pdbx_seq_one_letter_code
_entity_poly.pdbx_strand_id
1 'polypeptide(L)'
;MSLISSHRRDFIKSAAAAAGILTLDSMRNPSQTFAQSSDAVSTDRLVALLQELIYARGPVGQEDEVRVIARRELEKTCDEVWTDDAGNVIGRIHGSGSKREKQDVPVIRVVAHMDELSMMVKRVNSDGTLRVKPLGGLRPSVLGQTPVEILADNGIIPGVFSLGPLHSTAESPGPQASRTTAIGWNHVYIFTRKSAAELKKAGVHAGTKVVIARERRKLFSIDDCIGGYFMDDRAAMVISLGAAELLRATKKKPVNDVYVVMSVEEEIGAFGAAYATKTVPGNLTLAVDVGPVANEYKTELTSEPIVAYGDASGVYSKTVSDRLLNLAREMGMNPQTAVWESYGSDATITKRYGHTALAGLLCIATENTHGYEIIPREGLFACAQLLASYLAQPVK
;
A
#
# COMPACT_ATOMS: atom_id res chain seq x y z
N MET A 1 82.21 -2.55 23.33
CA MET A 1 82.88 -3.47 22.39
C MET A 1 81.84 -3.88 21.44
N SER A 2 81.87 -3.21 20.30
CA SER A 2 82.30 -3.59 18.99
C SER A 2 81.14 -4.28 18.21
N LEU A 3 80.51 -3.49 17.30
CA LEU A 3 80.68 -3.49 15.85
C LEU A 3 80.30 -4.80 15.16
N ILE A 4 79.32 -4.72 14.26
CA ILE A 4 79.34 -5.13 12.86
C ILE A 4 77.84 -5.13 12.47
N SER A 5 77.36 -4.14 11.77
CA SER A 5 77.42 -3.76 10.36
C SER A 5 76.27 -4.34 9.51
N SER A 6 75.43 -3.40 9.12
CA SER A 6 74.84 -3.22 7.79
C SER A 6 75.09 -4.33 6.75
N HIS A 7 74.05 -4.73 6.12
CA HIS A 7 73.86 -5.16 4.72
C HIS A 7 72.74 -6.20 4.61
N ARG A 8 71.53 -5.73 4.71
CA ARG A 8 70.33 -6.42 4.16
C ARG A 8 69.16 -5.46 3.98
N ARG A 9 69.44 -4.37 3.33
CA ARG A 9 68.42 -3.54 2.71
C ARG A 9 68.87 -3.39 1.28
N ASP A 10 68.31 -4.15 0.35
CA ASP A 10 68.26 -3.90 -1.08
C ASP A 10 67.98 -5.16 -1.90
N PHE A 11 66.98 -5.96 -1.50
CA PHE A 11 66.50 -7.03 -2.39
C PHE A 11 64.99 -7.32 -2.27
N ILE A 12 64.18 -6.32 -1.91
CA ILE A 12 62.72 -6.42 -2.03
C ILE A 12 62.19 -5.14 -2.63
N LYS A 13 62.59 -4.84 -3.84
CA LYS A 13 61.99 -3.84 -4.71
C LYS A 13 62.07 -4.34 -6.14
N SER A 14 61.27 -5.32 -6.52
CA SER A 14 60.97 -5.67 -7.92
C SER A 14 60.14 -6.94 -8.01
N ALA A 15 58.99 -7.04 -7.34
CA ALA A 15 58.00 -8.05 -7.64
C ALA A 15 56.63 -7.64 -7.06
N ALA A 16 56.17 -6.44 -7.37
CA ALA A 16 54.81 -6.03 -7.00
C ALA A 16 54.26 -5.05 -8.03
N ALA A 17 54.17 -5.49 -9.28
CA ALA A 17 53.49 -4.75 -10.31
C ALA A 17 53.00 -5.71 -11.40
N ALA A 18 52.06 -6.58 -11.08
CA ALA A 18 51.11 -7.25 -11.98
C ALA A 18 50.20 -8.19 -11.18
N ALA A 19 49.53 -7.68 -10.16
CA ALA A 19 48.34 -8.33 -9.63
C ALA A 19 47.20 -7.36 -9.90
N GLY A 20 46.33 -7.76 -10.83
CA GLY A 20 45.26 -6.95 -11.35
C GLY A 20 44.41 -6.31 -10.26
N ILE A 21 44.08 -5.08 -10.49
CA ILE A 21 42.91 -4.42 -9.91
C ILE A 21 41.68 -5.19 -10.37
N LEU A 22 41.43 -6.32 -9.74
CA LEU A 22 40.09 -6.95 -9.73
C LEU A 22 39.30 -6.18 -8.69
N THR A 23 38.59 -5.24 -9.21
CA THR A 23 37.42 -4.52 -8.69
C THR A 23 36.89 -5.01 -7.35
N LEU A 24 37.20 -4.23 -6.30
CA LEU A 24 36.51 -4.22 -5.00
C LEU A 24 35.02 -3.78 -5.09
N ASP A 25 34.47 -3.69 -6.30
CA ASP A 25 33.09 -3.26 -6.54
C ASP A 25 32.06 -4.41 -6.47
N SER A 26 32.52 -5.68 -6.37
CA SER A 26 31.61 -6.82 -6.31
C SER A 26 31.18 -7.25 -4.90
N MET A 27 31.67 -6.58 -3.85
CA MET A 27 31.30 -6.85 -2.44
C MET A 27 30.65 -5.65 -1.73
N ARG A 28 30.08 -4.71 -2.45
CA ARG A 28 29.24 -3.70 -1.79
C ARG A 28 27.96 -4.37 -1.33
N ASN A 29 27.71 -4.31 -0.02
CA ASN A 29 26.49 -4.75 0.61
C ASN A 29 25.27 -4.13 -0.13
N PRO A 30 24.28 -4.91 -0.58
CA PRO A 30 23.11 -4.38 -1.30
C PRO A 30 22.45 -3.18 -0.61
N SER A 31 22.44 -3.15 0.72
CA SER A 31 21.94 -2.04 1.54
C SER A 31 22.70 -0.72 1.29
N GLN A 32 24.01 -0.76 1.07
CA GLN A 32 24.80 0.45 0.80
C GLN A 32 24.50 1.06 -0.58
N THR A 33 24.10 0.24 -1.55
CA THR A 33 23.80 0.73 -2.91
C THR A 33 22.44 1.47 -2.95
N PHE A 34 21.45 1.00 -2.18
CA PHE A 34 20.15 1.69 -2.09
C PHE A 34 20.23 2.95 -1.20
N ALA A 35 21.09 2.97 -0.17
CA ALA A 35 21.37 4.16 0.64
C ALA A 35 22.05 5.29 -0.16
N GLN A 36 22.93 4.97 -1.13
CA GLN A 36 23.61 5.95 -1.98
C GLN A 36 22.72 6.52 -3.11
N SER A 37 21.59 5.87 -3.44
CA SER A 37 20.62 6.36 -4.43
C SER A 37 19.46 7.14 -3.81
N SER A 38 19.54 7.48 -2.51
CA SER A 38 18.52 8.24 -1.78
C SER A 38 18.24 9.63 -2.36
N ASP A 39 19.18 10.19 -3.17
CA ASP A 39 18.97 11.48 -3.85
C ASP A 39 17.91 11.40 -4.98
N ALA A 40 17.62 10.20 -5.51
CA ALA A 40 16.64 10.01 -6.58
C ALA A 40 15.21 9.77 -6.03
N VAL A 41 15.08 9.08 -4.87
CA VAL A 41 13.80 8.77 -4.23
C VAL A 41 13.89 9.18 -2.76
N SER A 42 13.27 10.29 -2.41
CA SER A 42 13.25 10.80 -1.04
C SER A 42 11.90 10.57 -0.36
N THR A 43 11.89 10.54 0.97
CA THR A 43 10.65 10.52 1.76
C THR A 43 9.70 11.65 1.37
N ASP A 44 10.23 12.87 1.12
CA ASP A 44 9.43 14.02 0.67
C ASP A 44 8.71 13.74 -0.66
N ARG A 45 9.41 13.11 -1.62
CA ARG A 45 8.83 12.70 -2.90
C ARG A 45 7.71 11.68 -2.70
N LEU A 46 7.89 10.69 -1.80
CA LEU A 46 6.89 9.68 -1.49
C LEU A 46 5.67 10.29 -0.78
N VAL A 47 5.88 11.20 0.17
CA VAL A 47 4.80 11.92 0.86
C VAL A 47 4.02 12.82 -0.12
N ALA A 48 4.69 13.48 -1.05
CA ALA A 48 4.02 14.27 -2.08
C ALA A 48 3.12 13.39 -2.99
N LEU A 49 3.60 12.21 -3.38
CA LEU A 49 2.82 11.24 -4.14
C LEU A 49 1.64 10.69 -3.32
N LEU A 50 1.86 10.41 -2.04
CA LEU A 50 0.80 9.99 -1.12
C LEU A 50 -0.31 11.04 -1.04
N GLN A 51 0.04 12.32 -0.88
CA GLN A 51 -0.95 13.41 -0.86
C GLN A 51 -1.75 13.48 -2.16
N GLU A 52 -1.12 13.26 -3.31
CA GLU A 52 -1.80 13.24 -4.60
C GLU A 52 -2.78 12.06 -4.71
N LEU A 53 -2.34 10.86 -4.31
CA LEU A 53 -3.17 9.65 -4.32
C LEU A 53 -4.35 9.73 -3.34
N ILE A 54 -4.14 10.27 -2.13
CA ILE A 54 -5.21 10.48 -1.14
C ILE A 54 -6.21 11.53 -1.64
N TYR A 55 -5.76 12.55 -2.37
CA TYR A 55 -6.63 13.59 -2.91
C TYR A 55 -7.51 13.06 -4.05
N ALA A 56 -7.04 12.09 -4.81
CA ALA A 56 -7.82 11.41 -5.84
C ALA A 56 -8.92 10.52 -5.21
N ARG A 57 -10.11 10.55 -5.81
CA ARG A 57 -11.22 9.68 -5.40
C ARG A 57 -11.05 8.30 -6.02
N GLY A 58 -11.30 7.29 -5.23
CA GLY A 58 -11.23 5.90 -5.68
C GLY A 58 -12.18 5.00 -4.91
N PRO A 59 -13.49 5.31 -4.86
CA PRO A 59 -14.41 4.39 -4.20
C PRO A 59 -14.42 3.03 -4.90
N VAL A 60 -14.60 1.98 -4.13
CA VAL A 60 -14.68 0.60 -4.61
C VAL A 60 -15.50 0.49 -5.91
N GLY A 61 -14.88 -0.03 -6.98
CA GLY A 61 -15.49 -0.18 -8.31
C GLY A 61 -15.62 1.12 -9.12
N GLN A 62 -14.94 2.18 -8.71
CA GLN A 62 -14.84 3.46 -9.45
C GLN A 62 -13.52 4.17 -9.13
N GLU A 63 -12.39 3.51 -9.39
CA GLU A 63 -11.03 3.94 -9.01
C GLU A 63 -10.35 4.81 -10.07
N ASP A 64 -11.10 5.39 -11.02
CA ASP A 64 -10.56 6.02 -12.23
C ASP A 64 -9.55 7.16 -11.97
N GLU A 65 -9.81 8.04 -10.99
CA GLU A 65 -8.88 9.14 -10.68
C GLU A 65 -7.54 8.59 -10.13
N VAL A 66 -7.58 7.54 -9.31
CA VAL A 66 -6.38 6.89 -8.75
C VAL A 66 -5.64 6.12 -9.82
N ARG A 67 -6.37 5.43 -10.69
CA ARG A 67 -5.83 4.67 -11.82
C ARG A 67 -4.97 5.52 -12.73
N VAL A 68 -5.39 6.76 -13.00
CA VAL A 68 -4.60 7.71 -13.82
C VAL A 68 -3.24 7.99 -13.18
N ILE A 69 -3.19 8.20 -11.87
CA ILE A 69 -1.95 8.46 -11.14
C ILE A 69 -1.08 7.20 -11.13
N ALA A 70 -1.65 6.06 -10.77
CA ALA A 70 -0.96 4.77 -10.73
C ALA A 70 -0.31 4.44 -12.08
N ARG A 71 -1.06 4.58 -13.17
CA ARG A 71 -0.55 4.36 -14.52
C ARG A 71 0.60 5.29 -14.87
N ARG A 72 0.46 6.60 -14.61
CA ARG A 72 1.51 7.59 -14.83
C ARG A 72 2.81 7.25 -14.12
N GLU A 73 2.73 6.81 -12.86
CA GLU A 73 3.92 6.48 -12.08
C GLU A 73 4.57 5.16 -12.54
N LEU A 74 3.78 4.15 -12.88
CA LEU A 74 4.29 2.91 -13.44
C LEU A 74 4.96 3.10 -14.80
N GLU A 75 4.41 3.98 -15.67
CA GLU A 75 5.00 4.29 -16.99
C GLU A 75 6.40 4.93 -16.89
N LYS A 76 6.76 5.54 -15.75
CA LYS A 76 8.10 6.08 -15.51
C LYS A 76 9.13 4.98 -15.15
N THR A 77 8.69 3.87 -14.60
CA THR A 77 9.54 2.90 -13.90
C THR A 77 9.52 1.50 -14.49
N CYS A 78 8.42 1.08 -15.08
CA CYS A 78 8.22 -0.23 -15.67
C CYS A 78 8.53 -0.24 -17.18
N ASP A 79 8.86 -1.42 -17.69
CA ASP A 79 9.16 -1.61 -19.12
C ASP A 79 7.87 -1.72 -19.96
N GLU A 80 6.79 -2.22 -19.38
CA GLU A 80 5.46 -2.33 -19.99
C GLU A 80 4.40 -1.94 -18.96
N VAL A 81 3.34 -1.24 -19.37
CA VAL A 81 2.21 -0.87 -18.51
C VAL A 81 0.89 -1.03 -19.24
N TRP A 82 -0.08 -1.70 -18.63
CA TRP A 82 -1.42 -1.84 -19.18
C TRP A 82 -2.48 -1.80 -18.10
N THR A 83 -3.72 -1.65 -18.48
CA THR A 83 -4.90 -1.87 -17.62
C THR A 83 -5.57 -3.15 -18.09
N ASP A 84 -5.88 -4.06 -17.17
CA ASP A 84 -6.58 -5.29 -17.48
C ASP A 84 -8.11 -5.10 -17.52
N ASP A 85 -8.85 -6.19 -17.86
CA ASP A 85 -10.31 -6.12 -18.01
C ASP A 85 -11.04 -5.92 -16.66
N ALA A 86 -10.40 -6.19 -15.52
CA ALA A 86 -10.95 -5.88 -14.21
C ALA A 86 -10.72 -4.41 -13.80
N GLY A 87 -9.82 -3.70 -14.49
CA GLY A 87 -9.47 -2.32 -14.19
C GLY A 87 -8.19 -2.16 -13.35
N ASN A 88 -7.47 -3.25 -13.04
CA ASN A 88 -6.15 -3.17 -12.40
C ASN A 88 -5.16 -2.47 -13.32
N VAL A 89 -4.21 -1.72 -12.77
CA VAL A 89 -3.05 -1.22 -13.52
C VAL A 89 -1.85 -2.09 -13.22
N ILE A 90 -1.25 -2.62 -14.27
CA ILE A 90 -0.14 -3.57 -14.14
C ILE A 90 1.09 -3.01 -14.83
N GLY A 91 2.19 -2.91 -14.09
CA GLY A 91 3.51 -2.58 -14.60
C GLY A 91 4.40 -3.83 -14.59
N ARG A 92 5.11 -4.10 -15.68
CA ARG A 92 6.08 -5.19 -15.79
C ARG A 92 7.50 -4.65 -15.82
N ILE A 93 8.35 -5.20 -14.97
CA ILE A 93 9.79 -4.97 -14.95
C ILE A 93 10.47 -6.25 -15.44
N HIS A 94 11.20 -6.17 -16.55
CA HIS A 94 11.86 -7.33 -17.16
C HIS A 94 13.03 -7.83 -16.30
N GLY A 95 13.00 -9.13 -16.02
CA GLY A 95 14.10 -9.83 -15.37
C GLY A 95 15.28 -10.05 -16.30
N SER A 96 16.49 -10.01 -15.73
CA SER A 96 17.76 -10.14 -16.46
C SER A 96 18.52 -11.44 -16.18
N GLY A 97 17.97 -12.34 -15.36
CA GLY A 97 18.60 -13.62 -15.02
C GLY A 97 18.75 -14.57 -16.21
N SER A 98 19.77 -15.42 -16.17
CA SER A 98 19.94 -16.52 -17.10
C SER A 98 18.79 -17.53 -17.01
N LYS A 99 18.64 -18.40 -18.01
CA LYS A 99 17.62 -19.47 -17.98
C LYS A 99 17.72 -20.35 -16.73
N ARG A 100 18.93 -20.62 -16.25
CA ARG A 100 19.17 -21.43 -15.04
C ARG A 100 18.72 -20.69 -13.79
N GLU A 101 19.11 -19.43 -13.62
CA GLU A 101 18.70 -18.61 -12.47
C GLU A 101 17.19 -18.43 -12.41
N LYS A 102 16.53 -18.25 -13.57
CA LYS A 102 15.07 -18.10 -13.67
C LYS A 102 14.29 -19.35 -13.24
N GLN A 103 14.89 -20.55 -13.23
CA GLN A 103 14.23 -21.77 -12.77
C GLN A 103 14.08 -21.83 -11.25
N ASP A 104 15.04 -21.23 -10.52
CA ASP A 104 15.12 -21.32 -9.05
C ASP A 104 14.49 -20.12 -8.34
N VAL A 105 14.03 -19.11 -9.07
CA VAL A 105 13.49 -17.86 -8.54
C VAL A 105 12.03 -17.69 -8.97
N PRO A 106 11.10 -17.36 -8.04
CA PRO A 106 9.70 -17.13 -8.42
C PRO A 106 9.53 -15.90 -9.30
N VAL A 107 8.55 -15.92 -10.20
CA VAL A 107 7.99 -14.73 -10.82
C VAL A 107 7.07 -14.07 -9.80
N ILE A 108 7.33 -12.80 -9.48
CA ILE A 108 6.69 -12.09 -8.37
C ILE A 108 5.63 -11.13 -8.90
N ARG A 109 4.46 -11.17 -8.28
CA ARG A 109 3.44 -10.13 -8.36
C ARG A 109 3.46 -9.36 -7.05
N VAL A 110 3.82 -8.07 -7.10
CA VAL A 110 3.66 -7.11 -5.99
C VAL A 110 2.29 -6.49 -6.13
N VAL A 111 1.47 -6.53 -5.11
CA VAL A 111 0.08 -6.07 -5.17
C VAL A 111 -0.19 -5.05 -4.07
N ALA A 112 -0.79 -3.92 -4.42
CA ALA A 112 -1.33 -2.90 -3.53
C ALA A 112 -2.64 -2.39 -4.14
N HIS A 113 -3.65 -2.04 -3.32
CA HIS A 113 -4.95 -1.71 -3.88
C HIS A 113 -5.22 -0.21 -4.06
N MET A 114 -6.03 0.09 -5.10
CA MET A 114 -6.40 1.45 -5.47
C MET A 114 -7.70 1.93 -4.82
N ASP A 115 -8.56 1.01 -4.42
CA ASP A 115 -9.85 1.39 -3.87
C ASP A 115 -9.72 1.91 -2.43
N GLU A 116 -10.76 2.60 -2.01
CA GLU A 116 -10.88 3.20 -0.69
C GLU A 116 -12.23 2.87 -0.08
N LEU A 117 -12.27 2.78 1.24
CA LEU A 117 -13.51 2.67 2.00
C LEU A 117 -14.48 3.77 1.60
N SER A 118 -15.68 3.38 1.23
CA SER A 118 -16.65 4.29 0.66
C SER A 118 -18.08 3.89 1.01
N MET A 119 -19.04 4.60 0.48
CA MET A 119 -20.47 4.31 0.66
C MET A 119 -21.16 4.22 -0.70
N MET A 120 -22.26 3.48 -0.72
CA MET A 120 -23.13 3.36 -1.89
C MET A 120 -24.55 3.75 -1.51
N VAL A 121 -25.19 4.58 -2.31
CA VAL A 121 -26.59 4.96 -2.13
C VAL A 121 -27.48 3.72 -2.30
N LYS A 122 -28.31 3.45 -1.30
CA LYS A 122 -29.37 2.42 -1.35
C LYS A 122 -30.67 2.99 -1.88
N ARG A 123 -31.02 4.20 -1.47
CA ARG A 123 -32.21 4.93 -1.90
C ARG A 123 -32.11 6.43 -1.61
N VAL A 124 -32.84 7.20 -2.38
CA VAL A 124 -33.16 8.60 -2.13
C VAL A 124 -34.50 8.65 -1.37
N ASN A 125 -34.53 9.30 -0.22
CA ASN A 125 -35.75 9.52 0.54
C ASN A 125 -36.55 10.70 -0.04
N SER A 126 -37.85 10.78 0.27
CA SER A 126 -38.73 11.87 -0.23
C SER A 126 -38.32 13.27 0.26
N ASP A 127 -37.62 13.34 1.41
CA ASP A 127 -37.08 14.56 1.97
C ASP A 127 -35.71 14.96 1.39
N GLY A 128 -35.19 14.20 0.41
CA GLY A 128 -33.90 14.44 -0.24
C GLY A 128 -32.69 13.92 0.54
N THR A 129 -32.87 13.27 1.68
CA THR A 129 -31.78 12.57 2.35
C THR A 129 -31.46 11.24 1.62
N LEU A 130 -30.21 10.73 1.74
CA LEU A 130 -29.82 9.46 1.14
C LEU A 130 -29.59 8.42 2.22
N ARG A 131 -30.09 7.22 2.01
CA ARG A 131 -29.69 6.03 2.75
C ARG A 131 -28.58 5.33 2.01
N VAL A 132 -27.51 4.99 2.73
CA VAL A 132 -26.30 4.36 2.17
C VAL A 132 -26.01 3.02 2.84
N LYS A 133 -25.17 2.23 2.18
CA LYS A 133 -24.48 1.07 2.77
C LYS A 133 -22.97 1.27 2.66
N PRO A 134 -22.15 0.65 3.52
CA PRO A 134 -20.70 0.67 3.35
C PRO A 134 -20.27 -0.16 2.13
N LEU A 135 -19.13 0.21 1.60
CA LEU A 135 -18.25 -0.59 0.75
C LEU A 135 -16.95 -0.74 1.52
N GLY A 136 -16.60 -1.98 1.86
CA GLY A 136 -15.52 -2.31 2.78
C GLY A 136 -15.91 -2.21 4.26
N GLY A 137 -14.91 -2.23 5.13
CA GLY A 137 -15.05 -2.31 6.60
C GLY A 137 -15.44 -1.02 7.31
N LEU A 138 -15.94 -0.01 6.61
CA LEU A 138 -16.28 1.30 7.17
C LEU A 138 -17.38 1.23 8.24
N ARG A 139 -17.18 1.93 9.37
CA ARG A 139 -18.15 2.00 10.48
C ARG A 139 -18.58 3.44 10.73
N PRO A 140 -19.90 3.71 10.93
CA PRO A 140 -20.40 5.06 11.19
C PRO A 140 -19.78 5.74 12.41
N SER A 141 -19.47 4.98 13.46
CA SER A 141 -18.87 5.48 14.69
C SER A 141 -17.41 5.92 14.49
N VAL A 142 -16.70 5.31 13.55
CA VAL A 142 -15.31 5.66 13.21
C VAL A 142 -15.28 6.85 12.26
N LEU A 143 -16.17 6.85 11.26
CA LEU A 143 -16.26 7.94 10.29
C LEU A 143 -16.66 9.28 10.94
N GLY A 144 -17.58 9.23 11.91
CA GLY A 144 -18.16 10.43 12.53
C GLY A 144 -18.95 11.27 11.52
N GLN A 145 -19.47 12.40 11.98
CA GLN A 145 -20.17 13.36 11.09
C GLN A 145 -19.13 14.14 10.28
N THR A 146 -19.21 14.05 8.96
CA THR A 146 -18.18 14.63 8.08
C THR A 146 -18.77 15.06 6.73
N PRO A 147 -18.18 16.07 6.06
CA PRO A 147 -18.48 16.39 4.68
C PRO A 147 -18.19 15.20 3.76
N VAL A 148 -19.08 14.98 2.79
CA VAL A 148 -18.96 13.93 1.78
C VAL A 148 -19.26 14.50 0.39
N GLU A 149 -18.85 13.77 -0.63
CA GLU A 149 -19.16 14.01 -2.03
C GLU A 149 -19.96 12.85 -2.60
N ILE A 150 -21.07 13.17 -3.23
CA ILE A 150 -21.95 12.23 -3.91
C ILE A 150 -21.56 12.27 -5.38
N LEU A 151 -21.10 11.16 -5.92
CA LEU A 151 -20.61 11.05 -7.30
C LEU A 151 -21.79 10.72 -8.23
N ALA A 152 -22.61 11.74 -8.49
CA ALA A 152 -23.77 11.59 -9.36
C ALA A 152 -23.35 11.60 -10.85
N ASP A 153 -24.19 11.03 -11.75
CA ASP A 153 -23.89 10.93 -13.19
C ASP A 153 -23.57 12.28 -13.84
N ASN A 154 -24.23 13.34 -13.41
CA ASN A 154 -24.12 14.67 -13.97
C ASN A 154 -23.24 15.62 -13.14
N GLY A 155 -22.34 15.08 -12.31
CA GLY A 155 -21.39 15.84 -11.50
C GLY A 155 -21.42 15.51 -10.02
N ILE A 156 -20.64 16.25 -9.25
CA ILE A 156 -20.46 15.99 -7.83
C ILE A 156 -21.41 16.85 -7.02
N ILE A 157 -22.10 16.25 -6.06
CA ILE A 157 -23.01 16.94 -5.15
C ILE A 157 -22.39 16.90 -3.75
N PRO A 158 -22.18 18.05 -3.09
CA PRO A 158 -21.74 18.07 -1.70
C PRO A 158 -22.86 17.58 -0.78
N GLY A 159 -22.48 16.86 0.27
CA GLY A 159 -23.37 16.40 1.32
C GLY A 159 -22.66 16.30 2.66
N VAL A 160 -23.41 15.90 3.68
CA VAL A 160 -22.86 15.65 5.01
C VAL A 160 -23.34 14.28 5.48
N PHE A 161 -22.40 13.41 5.87
CA PHE A 161 -22.72 12.20 6.60
C PHE A 161 -23.21 12.59 8.00
N SER A 162 -24.46 12.32 8.30
CA SER A 162 -25.17 12.89 9.43
C SER A 162 -25.87 11.83 10.28
N LEU A 163 -25.87 12.05 11.58
CA LEU A 163 -26.66 11.35 12.56
C LEU A 163 -27.93 12.14 12.93
N GLY A 164 -27.96 13.43 12.65
CA GLY A 164 -28.95 14.39 13.11
C GLY A 164 -28.53 15.15 14.38
N PRO A 165 -29.36 16.06 14.90
CA PRO A 165 -29.03 16.92 16.03
C PRO A 165 -29.04 16.12 17.35
N LEU A 166 -27.99 16.25 18.15
CA LEU A 166 -27.93 15.62 19.48
C LEU A 166 -28.93 16.23 20.49
N HIS A 167 -29.33 17.50 20.28
CA HIS A 167 -30.40 18.17 21.06
C HIS A 167 -31.76 17.74 20.52
N SER A 168 -32.17 16.50 20.81
CA SER A 168 -33.38 15.88 20.31
C SER A 168 -34.02 14.96 21.35
N THR A 169 -35.28 14.60 21.12
CA THR A 169 -36.06 13.68 21.95
C THR A 169 -36.14 12.28 21.33
N ALA A 170 -36.93 11.38 21.94
CA ALA A 170 -37.16 10.05 21.44
C ALA A 170 -37.83 10.00 20.02
N GLU A 171 -38.37 11.11 19.53
CA GLU A 171 -38.87 11.22 18.16
C GLU A 171 -37.75 11.25 17.09
N SER A 172 -36.49 11.41 17.51
CA SER A 172 -35.30 11.36 16.65
C SER A 172 -34.45 10.14 17.00
N PRO A 173 -34.77 8.94 16.46
CA PRO A 173 -34.15 7.68 16.90
C PRO A 173 -32.64 7.60 16.61
N GLY A 174 -32.13 8.23 15.56
CA GLY A 174 -30.70 8.25 15.25
C GLY A 174 -29.87 8.92 16.36
N PRO A 175 -30.11 10.19 16.70
CA PRO A 175 -29.44 10.86 17.82
C PRO A 175 -29.65 10.17 19.18
N GLN A 176 -30.83 9.63 19.44
CA GLN A 176 -31.09 8.89 20.68
C GLN A 176 -30.28 7.60 20.78
N ALA A 177 -30.12 6.87 19.67
CA ALA A 177 -29.29 5.67 19.64
C ALA A 177 -27.84 5.96 20.05
N SER A 178 -27.28 7.12 19.72
CA SER A 178 -25.91 7.49 20.09
C SER A 178 -25.65 7.55 21.61
N ARG A 179 -26.70 7.60 22.42
CA ARG A 179 -26.60 7.64 23.88
C ARG A 179 -26.66 6.26 24.53
N THR A 180 -27.19 5.27 23.84
CA THR A 180 -27.54 3.98 24.44
C THR A 180 -27.04 2.75 23.67
N THR A 181 -26.70 2.91 22.39
CA THR A 181 -26.31 1.80 21.52
C THR A 181 -25.16 2.17 20.60
N ALA A 182 -24.50 1.17 20.02
CA ALA A 182 -23.54 1.38 18.94
C ALA A 182 -24.26 1.96 17.70
N ILE A 183 -23.67 3.00 17.11
CA ILE A 183 -24.21 3.63 15.91
C ILE A 183 -24.01 2.72 14.69
N GLY A 184 -25.12 2.24 14.14
CA GLY A 184 -25.17 1.45 12.91
C GLY A 184 -25.65 2.28 11.71
N TRP A 185 -25.58 1.68 10.53
CA TRP A 185 -25.93 2.29 9.24
C TRP A 185 -27.42 2.68 9.11
N ASN A 186 -28.30 2.11 9.90
CA ASN A 186 -29.72 2.47 9.99
C ASN A 186 -29.96 3.78 10.74
N HIS A 187 -29.00 4.27 11.51
CA HIS A 187 -29.09 5.50 12.29
C HIS A 187 -28.62 6.74 11.54
N VAL A 188 -27.86 6.55 10.44
CA VAL A 188 -27.20 7.63 9.71
C VAL A 188 -27.79 7.82 8.31
N TYR A 189 -27.56 9.00 7.72
CA TYR A 189 -27.98 9.37 6.38
C TYR A 189 -27.04 10.42 5.78
N ILE A 190 -27.10 10.61 4.46
CA ILE A 190 -26.45 11.75 3.82
C ILE A 190 -27.46 12.89 3.72
N PHE A 191 -27.11 14.02 4.29
CA PHE A 191 -27.86 15.26 4.16
C PHE A 191 -27.38 16.04 2.94
N THR A 192 -28.28 16.47 2.03
CA THR A 192 -27.92 17.09 0.76
C THR A 192 -28.47 18.50 0.57
N ARG A 193 -29.46 18.89 1.36
CA ARG A 193 -30.22 20.14 1.18
C ARG A 193 -30.94 20.25 -0.20
N LYS A 194 -31.06 19.13 -0.93
CA LYS A 194 -31.74 19.05 -2.22
C LYS A 194 -33.03 18.23 -2.10
N SER A 195 -33.99 18.51 -2.95
CA SER A 195 -35.19 17.68 -3.09
C SER A 195 -34.87 16.35 -3.81
N ALA A 196 -35.70 15.36 -3.65
CA ALA A 196 -35.58 14.08 -4.35
C ALA A 196 -35.64 14.27 -5.90
N ALA A 197 -36.40 15.24 -6.39
CA ALA A 197 -36.48 15.55 -7.82
C ALA A 197 -35.18 16.14 -8.36
N GLU A 198 -34.54 17.07 -7.60
CA GLU A 198 -33.24 17.63 -7.98
C GLU A 198 -32.15 16.55 -7.98
N LEU A 199 -32.12 15.68 -6.98
CA LEU A 199 -31.18 14.57 -6.89
C LEU A 199 -31.35 13.62 -8.08
N LYS A 200 -32.58 13.24 -8.42
CA LYS A 200 -32.90 12.44 -9.59
C LYS A 200 -32.43 13.11 -10.89
N LYS A 201 -32.68 14.41 -11.04
CA LYS A 201 -32.21 15.19 -12.22
C LYS A 201 -30.68 15.22 -12.32
N ALA A 202 -29.99 15.24 -11.18
CA ALA A 202 -28.54 15.18 -11.14
C ALA A 202 -27.95 13.78 -11.39
N GLY A 203 -28.79 12.75 -11.52
CA GLY A 203 -28.34 11.36 -11.72
C GLY A 203 -27.97 10.64 -10.44
N VAL A 204 -28.57 11.02 -9.30
CA VAL A 204 -28.40 10.25 -8.06
C VAL A 204 -29.43 9.11 -8.02
N HIS A 205 -28.94 7.89 -7.91
CA HIS A 205 -29.76 6.66 -7.91
C HIS A 205 -29.16 5.61 -6.95
N ALA A 206 -29.83 4.47 -6.82
CA ALA A 206 -29.24 3.32 -6.12
C ALA A 206 -27.98 2.86 -6.87
N GLY A 207 -26.88 2.74 -6.15
CA GLY A 207 -25.55 2.45 -6.74
C GLY A 207 -24.61 3.65 -6.80
N THR A 208 -25.11 4.90 -6.78
CA THR A 208 -24.27 6.11 -6.73
C THR A 208 -23.29 6.04 -5.55
N LYS A 209 -22.02 6.30 -5.80
CA LYS A 209 -20.97 6.29 -4.77
C LYS A 209 -20.98 7.58 -3.96
N VAL A 210 -20.60 7.45 -2.69
CA VAL A 210 -20.43 8.57 -1.77
C VAL A 210 -19.10 8.39 -1.06
N VAL A 211 -18.27 9.41 -1.12
CA VAL A 211 -16.89 9.40 -0.59
C VAL A 211 -16.70 10.54 0.41
N ILE A 212 -15.69 10.46 1.25
CA ILE A 212 -15.25 11.59 2.09
C ILE A 212 -14.87 12.76 1.18
N ALA A 213 -15.36 13.96 1.50
CA ALA A 213 -15.13 15.15 0.70
C ALA A 213 -13.64 15.46 0.52
N ARG A 214 -13.28 15.90 -0.68
CA ARG A 214 -11.89 16.18 -1.07
C ARG A 214 -11.19 17.16 -0.13
N GLU A 215 -11.91 18.12 0.43
CA GLU A 215 -11.38 19.07 1.41
C GLU A 215 -10.90 18.42 2.73
N ARG A 216 -11.37 17.18 3.04
CA ARG A 216 -10.97 16.40 4.21
C ARG A 216 -9.78 15.47 3.93
N ARG A 217 -9.29 15.42 2.70
CA ARG A 217 -8.24 14.50 2.24
C ARG A 217 -6.84 15.11 2.29
N LYS A 218 -6.63 16.13 3.11
CA LYS A 218 -5.31 16.73 3.29
C LYS A 218 -4.55 15.99 4.37
N LEU A 219 -3.30 15.66 4.10
CA LEU A 219 -2.40 15.10 5.09
C LEU A 219 -2.16 16.09 6.24
N PHE A 220 -2.07 15.56 7.44
CA PHE A 220 -1.80 16.28 8.67
C PHE A 220 -0.52 15.75 9.32
N SER A 221 0.46 16.62 9.57
CA SER A 221 1.71 16.25 10.21
C SER A 221 1.59 16.18 11.72
N ILE A 222 2.08 15.12 12.32
CA ILE A 222 2.11 14.88 13.76
C ILE A 222 3.52 14.38 14.08
N ASP A 223 4.42 15.28 14.48
CA ASP A 223 5.81 14.97 14.75
C ASP A 223 6.49 14.21 13.60
N ASP A 224 6.96 13.00 13.82
CA ASP A 224 7.54 12.10 12.81
C ASP A 224 6.50 11.30 12.00
N CYS A 225 5.22 11.50 12.27
CA CYS A 225 4.09 10.83 11.64
C CYS A 225 3.29 11.75 10.72
N ILE A 226 2.50 11.15 9.86
CA ILE A 226 1.48 11.81 9.04
C ILE A 226 0.14 11.11 9.21
N GLY A 227 -0.92 11.89 9.36
CA GLY A 227 -2.30 11.43 9.46
C GLY A 227 -3.13 11.81 8.23
N GLY A 228 -4.08 10.98 7.88
CA GLY A 228 -5.01 11.19 6.79
C GLY A 228 -6.02 10.05 6.67
N TYR A 229 -7.01 10.24 5.82
CA TYR A 229 -7.88 9.14 5.38
C TYR A 229 -7.18 8.35 4.27
N PHE A 230 -7.48 7.06 4.16
CA PHE A 230 -7.08 6.21 3.03
C PHE A 230 -5.56 5.99 2.92
N MET A 231 -4.84 5.92 4.06
CA MET A 231 -3.50 5.32 4.07
C MET A 231 -3.59 3.87 3.61
N ASP A 232 -4.66 3.22 4.00
CA ASP A 232 -5.19 1.98 3.47
C ASP A 232 -5.87 2.25 2.11
N ASP A 233 -5.31 1.91 0.94
CA ASP A 233 -3.95 1.37 0.81
C ASP A 233 -3.05 2.28 -0.05
N ARG A 234 -3.32 3.60 -0.01
CA ARG A 234 -2.50 4.59 -0.76
C ARG A 234 -1.04 4.59 -0.31
N ALA A 235 -0.77 4.27 0.96
CA ALA A 235 0.59 4.19 1.48
C ALA A 235 1.35 3.03 0.83
N ALA A 236 0.73 1.85 0.71
CA ALA A 236 1.38 0.72 0.05
C ALA A 236 1.50 0.88 -1.47
N MET A 237 0.56 1.59 -2.11
CA MET A 237 0.76 2.02 -3.50
C MET A 237 2.04 2.83 -3.63
N VAL A 238 2.24 3.83 -2.76
CA VAL A 238 3.47 4.66 -2.74
C VAL A 238 4.71 3.83 -2.48
N ILE A 239 4.67 2.88 -1.55
CA ILE A 239 5.77 1.96 -1.26
C ILE A 239 6.12 1.13 -2.50
N SER A 240 5.13 0.57 -3.17
CA SER A 240 5.31 -0.27 -4.36
C SER A 240 5.86 0.52 -5.55
N LEU A 241 5.34 1.74 -5.78
CA LEU A 241 5.81 2.66 -6.81
C LEU A 241 7.24 3.16 -6.49
N GLY A 242 7.52 3.50 -5.23
CA GLY A 242 8.84 3.89 -4.76
C GLY A 242 9.88 2.78 -4.90
N ALA A 243 9.51 1.53 -4.66
CA ALA A 243 10.37 0.38 -4.88
C ALA A 243 10.73 0.20 -6.36
N ALA A 244 9.77 0.36 -7.27
CA ALA A 244 10.01 0.33 -8.71
C ALA A 244 10.93 1.50 -9.15
N GLU A 245 10.74 2.70 -8.59
CA GLU A 245 11.59 3.86 -8.83
C GLU A 245 13.03 3.63 -8.35
N LEU A 246 13.22 3.03 -7.15
CA LEU A 246 14.53 2.64 -6.62
C LEU A 246 15.24 1.60 -7.50
N LEU A 247 14.52 0.59 -8.00
CA LEU A 247 15.09 -0.40 -8.94
C LEU A 247 15.58 0.29 -10.21
N ARG A 248 14.79 1.19 -10.77
CA ARG A 248 15.13 1.96 -11.98
C ARG A 248 16.36 2.86 -11.76
N ALA A 249 16.37 3.62 -10.66
CA ALA A 249 17.46 4.54 -10.31
C ALA A 249 18.78 3.81 -10.07
N THR A 250 18.75 2.67 -9.38
CA THR A 250 19.95 1.85 -9.10
C THR A 250 20.39 0.98 -10.27
N LYS A 251 19.62 0.94 -11.36
CA LYS A 251 19.80 0.04 -12.51
C LYS A 251 19.88 -1.46 -12.12
N LYS A 252 19.39 -1.80 -10.94
CA LYS A 252 19.28 -3.19 -10.52
C LYS A 252 18.06 -3.82 -11.18
N LYS A 253 18.26 -5.01 -11.76
CA LYS A 253 17.18 -5.76 -12.37
C LYS A 253 16.89 -7.02 -11.57
N PRO A 254 15.62 -7.42 -11.43
CA PRO A 254 15.25 -8.70 -10.86
C PRO A 254 15.80 -9.86 -11.71
N VAL A 255 15.86 -11.05 -11.12
CA VAL A 255 16.23 -12.28 -11.86
C VAL A 255 15.12 -12.67 -12.83
N ASN A 256 13.89 -12.80 -12.33
CA ASN A 256 12.69 -13.00 -13.13
C ASN A 256 11.92 -11.71 -13.30
N ASP A 257 10.94 -11.72 -14.19
CA ASP A 257 10.02 -10.61 -14.33
C ASP A 257 9.27 -10.34 -13.02
N VAL A 258 9.06 -9.07 -12.72
CA VAL A 258 8.24 -8.60 -11.61
C VAL A 258 7.05 -7.84 -12.20
N TYR A 259 5.87 -8.15 -11.70
CA TYR A 259 4.64 -7.44 -12.02
C TYR A 259 4.21 -6.62 -10.80
N VAL A 260 4.11 -5.30 -10.97
CA VAL A 260 3.56 -4.38 -9.98
C VAL A 260 2.10 -4.18 -10.33
N VAL A 261 1.21 -4.63 -9.48
CA VAL A 261 -0.25 -4.64 -9.70
C VAL A 261 -0.88 -3.64 -8.74
N MET A 262 -1.50 -2.61 -9.27
CA MET A 262 -2.39 -1.73 -8.53
C MET A 262 -3.80 -2.27 -8.70
N SER A 263 -4.28 -3.01 -7.70
CA SER A 263 -5.53 -3.76 -7.75
C SER A 263 -6.75 -2.88 -7.46
N VAL A 264 -7.92 -3.34 -7.89
CA VAL A 264 -9.23 -2.75 -7.61
C VAL A 264 -10.03 -3.65 -6.69
N GLU A 265 -11.03 -3.09 -5.99
CA GLU A 265 -12.05 -3.85 -5.23
C GLU A 265 -11.45 -4.81 -4.18
N GLU A 266 -10.34 -4.42 -3.52
CA GLU A 266 -9.76 -5.20 -2.42
C GLU A 266 -10.71 -5.25 -1.23
N GLU A 267 -11.23 -4.11 -0.82
CA GLU A 267 -12.03 -3.87 0.38
C GLU A 267 -13.34 -4.69 0.46
N ILE A 268 -13.76 -5.26 -0.66
CA ILE A 268 -14.96 -6.10 -0.74
C ILE A 268 -14.65 -7.55 -1.10
N GLY A 269 -13.38 -7.97 -1.09
CA GLY A 269 -12.98 -9.37 -1.27
C GLY A 269 -11.87 -9.64 -2.26
N ALA A 270 -10.97 -8.68 -2.49
CA ALA A 270 -9.77 -8.82 -3.32
C ALA A 270 -10.07 -9.24 -4.78
N PHE A 271 -11.17 -8.74 -5.37
CA PHE A 271 -11.61 -9.18 -6.69
C PHE A 271 -10.64 -8.81 -7.80
N GLY A 272 -10.06 -7.61 -7.75
CA GLY A 272 -9.04 -7.18 -8.71
C GLY A 272 -7.79 -8.05 -8.66
N ALA A 273 -7.25 -8.27 -7.46
CA ALA A 273 -6.09 -9.14 -7.28
C ALA A 273 -6.39 -10.59 -7.69
N ALA A 274 -7.59 -11.10 -7.40
CA ALA A 274 -8.01 -12.43 -7.83
C ALA A 274 -8.01 -12.55 -9.37
N TYR A 275 -8.48 -11.53 -10.07
CA TYR A 275 -8.41 -11.49 -11.54
C TYR A 275 -6.96 -11.40 -12.04
N ALA A 276 -6.17 -10.46 -11.49
CA ALA A 276 -4.77 -10.29 -11.90
C ALA A 276 -3.94 -11.54 -11.64
N THR A 277 -4.08 -12.21 -10.50
CA THR A 277 -3.31 -13.43 -10.19
C THR A 277 -3.67 -14.63 -11.06
N LYS A 278 -4.84 -14.63 -11.70
CA LYS A 278 -5.26 -15.63 -12.67
C LYS A 278 -4.74 -15.33 -14.08
N THR A 279 -4.60 -14.07 -14.46
CA THR A 279 -4.28 -13.63 -15.83
C THR A 279 -2.84 -13.21 -16.02
N VAL A 280 -2.17 -12.74 -14.96
CA VAL A 280 -0.77 -12.30 -14.98
C VAL A 280 0.14 -13.44 -14.49
N PRO A 281 1.23 -13.77 -15.23
CA PRO A 281 2.17 -14.81 -14.79
C PRO A 281 2.73 -14.56 -13.40
N GLY A 282 2.92 -15.61 -12.61
CA GLY A 282 3.55 -15.52 -11.29
C GLY A 282 3.18 -16.70 -10.39
N ASN A 283 4.07 -17.05 -9.49
CA ASN A 283 3.88 -18.09 -8.49
C ASN A 283 4.04 -17.57 -7.05
N LEU A 284 4.49 -16.34 -6.90
CA LEU A 284 4.51 -15.59 -5.64
C LEU A 284 3.67 -14.32 -5.78
N THR A 285 2.71 -14.13 -4.89
CA THR A 285 2.02 -12.86 -4.68
C THR A 285 2.51 -12.25 -3.36
N LEU A 286 3.13 -11.09 -3.45
CA LEU A 286 3.59 -10.29 -2.33
C LEU A 286 2.69 -9.07 -2.22
N ALA A 287 1.76 -9.08 -1.28
CA ALA A 287 0.97 -7.90 -0.98
C ALA A 287 1.82 -6.90 -0.19
N VAL A 288 1.60 -5.63 -0.46
CA VAL A 288 2.06 -4.51 0.36
C VAL A 288 0.81 -3.81 0.86
N ASP A 289 0.73 -3.51 2.17
CA ASP A 289 -0.52 -3.05 2.76
C ASP A 289 -0.23 -2.32 4.10
N VAL A 290 -1.24 -1.74 4.72
CA VAL A 290 -1.12 -1.20 6.07
C VAL A 290 -1.05 -2.33 7.10
N GLY A 291 -0.28 -2.13 8.18
CA GLY A 291 -0.15 -3.10 9.27
C GLY A 291 -0.73 -2.53 10.56
N PRO A 292 -1.87 -3.04 11.06
CA PRO A 292 -2.49 -2.54 12.27
C PRO A 292 -1.57 -2.53 13.49
N VAL A 293 -1.51 -1.39 14.18
CA VAL A 293 -0.85 -1.25 15.48
C VAL A 293 -1.88 -1.53 16.57
N ALA A 294 -1.68 -2.63 17.32
CA ALA A 294 -2.59 -3.01 18.39
C ALA A 294 -1.90 -3.83 19.48
N ASN A 295 -2.42 -3.70 20.71
CA ASN A 295 -1.84 -4.33 21.89
C ASN A 295 -1.72 -5.86 21.81
N GLU A 296 -2.69 -6.52 21.20
CA GLU A 296 -2.73 -7.98 21.03
C GLU A 296 -1.65 -8.48 20.07
N TYR A 297 -1.24 -7.67 19.08
CA TYR A 297 -0.23 -8.03 18.08
C TYR A 297 1.18 -7.61 18.49
N LYS A 298 1.32 -6.74 19.51
CA LYS A 298 2.60 -6.15 19.94
C LYS A 298 3.33 -5.41 18.82
N THR A 299 2.59 -4.91 17.84
CA THR A 299 3.10 -4.01 16.82
C THR A 299 3.13 -2.58 17.34
N GLU A 300 4.12 -1.81 16.94
CA GLU A 300 4.38 -0.44 17.38
C GLU A 300 4.39 0.51 16.19
N LEU A 301 3.95 1.75 16.41
CA LEU A 301 3.96 2.80 15.39
C LEU A 301 5.38 3.35 15.20
N THR A 302 6.17 2.63 14.43
CA THR A 302 7.56 2.98 14.10
C THR A 302 7.80 2.92 12.60
N SER A 303 8.87 3.53 12.11
CA SER A 303 9.26 3.47 10.69
C SER A 303 9.73 2.09 10.24
N GLU A 304 9.87 1.14 11.16
CA GLU A 304 10.33 -0.21 10.87
C GLU A 304 9.24 -1.04 10.17
N PRO A 305 9.58 -1.78 9.11
CA PRO A 305 8.63 -2.61 8.39
C PRO A 305 8.01 -3.70 9.27
N ILE A 306 6.74 -4.05 9.01
CA ILE A 306 6.10 -5.23 9.61
C ILE A 306 6.06 -6.34 8.56
N VAL A 307 6.55 -7.52 8.92
CA VAL A 307 6.49 -8.73 8.09
C VAL A 307 5.45 -9.68 8.68
N ALA A 308 4.41 -9.99 7.93
CA ALA A 308 3.34 -10.86 8.39
C ALA A 308 3.65 -12.35 8.18
N TYR A 309 3.17 -13.18 9.12
CA TYR A 309 3.23 -14.65 9.04
C TYR A 309 1.85 -15.29 8.87
N GLY A 310 0.77 -14.56 9.13
CA GLY A 310 -0.61 -15.00 8.95
C GLY A 310 -1.61 -13.90 9.18
N ASP A 311 -2.82 -14.12 8.67
CA ASP A 311 -4.00 -13.28 8.88
C ASP A 311 -5.27 -14.15 8.99
N ALA A 312 -6.46 -13.53 9.11
CA ALA A 312 -7.74 -14.24 9.21
C ALA A 312 -8.07 -15.07 7.97
N SER A 313 -7.50 -14.75 6.82
CA SER A 313 -7.72 -15.45 5.55
C SER A 313 -6.78 -16.63 5.35
N GLY A 314 -5.61 -16.65 6.02
CA GLY A 314 -4.66 -17.75 5.90
C GLY A 314 -3.27 -17.49 6.46
N VAL A 315 -2.31 -18.35 6.09
CA VAL A 315 -0.92 -18.22 6.47
C VAL A 315 -0.07 -17.81 5.27
N TYR A 316 0.87 -16.90 5.50
CA TYR A 316 1.88 -16.53 4.52
C TYR A 316 2.94 -17.63 4.39
N SER A 317 3.63 -17.66 3.28
CA SER A 317 4.69 -18.65 3.04
C SER A 317 5.90 -18.32 3.89
N LYS A 318 6.22 -19.22 4.84
CA LYS A 318 7.30 -19.00 5.81
C LYS A 318 8.62 -18.59 5.16
N THR A 319 8.97 -19.22 4.01
CA THR A 319 10.19 -18.89 3.26
C THR A 319 10.19 -17.44 2.75
N VAL A 320 9.03 -16.91 2.36
CA VAL A 320 8.88 -15.51 1.91
C VAL A 320 9.00 -14.56 3.10
N SER A 321 8.27 -14.82 4.20
CA SER A 321 8.31 -13.98 5.39
C SER A 321 9.69 -14.00 6.06
N ASP A 322 10.32 -15.17 6.21
CA ASP A 322 11.68 -15.29 6.75
C ASP A 322 12.69 -14.51 5.89
N ARG A 323 12.56 -14.57 4.56
CA ARG A 323 13.47 -13.85 3.65
C ARG A 323 13.31 -12.33 3.77
N LEU A 324 12.07 -11.82 3.82
CA LEU A 324 11.81 -10.40 4.08
C LEU A 324 12.39 -9.96 5.43
N LEU A 325 12.12 -10.74 6.48
CA LEU A 325 12.57 -10.44 7.84
C LEU A 325 14.11 -10.42 7.94
N ASN A 326 14.78 -11.41 7.37
CA ASN A 326 16.24 -11.51 7.40
C ASN A 326 16.89 -10.41 6.57
N LEU A 327 16.34 -10.12 5.38
CA LEU A 327 16.83 -9.05 4.53
C LEU A 327 16.72 -7.67 5.22
N ALA A 328 15.60 -7.39 5.88
CA ALA A 328 15.45 -6.17 6.67
C ALA A 328 16.54 -6.04 7.75
N ARG A 329 16.82 -7.15 8.48
CA ARG A 329 17.91 -7.19 9.47
C ARG A 329 19.30 -7.02 8.83
N GLU A 330 19.56 -7.65 7.69
CA GLU A 330 20.79 -7.47 6.91
C GLU A 330 20.98 -6.01 6.46
N MET A 331 19.90 -5.28 6.25
CA MET A 331 19.88 -3.86 5.95
C MET A 331 20.04 -2.96 7.18
N GLY A 332 20.12 -3.52 8.39
CA GLY A 332 20.23 -2.78 9.64
C GLY A 332 18.91 -2.26 10.20
N MET A 333 17.78 -2.71 9.65
CA MET A 333 16.44 -2.41 10.19
C MET A 333 16.12 -3.31 11.39
N ASN A 334 15.15 -2.89 12.20
CA ASN A 334 14.57 -3.68 13.28
C ASN A 334 13.13 -4.10 12.96
N PRO A 335 12.91 -4.99 11.96
CA PRO A 335 11.58 -5.30 11.48
C PRO A 335 10.73 -5.96 12.55
N GLN A 336 9.45 -5.64 12.55
CA GLN A 336 8.43 -6.23 13.39
C GLN A 336 7.83 -7.47 12.71
N THR A 337 7.20 -8.35 13.48
CA THR A 337 6.48 -9.52 12.95
C THR A 337 5.06 -9.54 13.50
N ALA A 338 4.10 -9.98 12.68
CA ALA A 338 2.71 -10.05 13.11
C ALA A 338 1.97 -11.27 12.57
N VAL A 339 0.93 -11.66 13.32
CA VAL A 339 -0.17 -12.53 12.90
C VAL A 339 -1.46 -11.84 13.31
N TRP A 340 -2.29 -11.48 12.34
CA TRP A 340 -3.53 -10.74 12.59
C TRP A 340 -4.76 -11.66 12.59
N GLU A 341 -5.66 -11.46 13.55
CA GLU A 341 -6.90 -12.26 13.67
C GLU A 341 -8.10 -11.64 12.92
N SER A 342 -8.05 -10.32 12.67
CA SER A 342 -9.14 -9.59 12.01
C SER A 342 -8.61 -8.73 10.87
N TYR A 343 -8.00 -9.39 9.89
CA TYR A 343 -7.34 -8.76 8.76
C TYR A 343 -7.28 -9.75 7.59
N GLY A 344 -7.25 -9.27 6.37
CA GLY A 344 -7.01 -10.09 5.18
C GLY A 344 -6.24 -9.24 4.17
N SER A 345 -5.51 -9.86 3.25
CA SER A 345 -4.80 -9.16 2.20
C SER A 345 -5.04 -9.78 0.83
N ASP A 346 -4.76 -9.05 -0.21
CA ASP A 346 -4.76 -9.54 -1.59
C ASP A 346 -3.97 -10.86 -1.74
N ALA A 347 -2.87 -11.04 -1.00
CA ALA A 347 -2.02 -12.22 -1.12
C ALA A 347 -2.65 -13.48 -0.50
N THR A 348 -3.21 -13.40 0.72
CA THR A 348 -3.83 -14.57 1.37
C THR A 348 -5.15 -14.92 0.73
N ILE A 349 -5.95 -13.92 0.32
CA ILE A 349 -7.23 -14.16 -0.37
C ILE A 349 -6.99 -14.84 -1.73
N THR A 350 -6.01 -14.38 -2.52
CA THR A 350 -5.68 -15.03 -3.82
C THR A 350 -5.09 -16.43 -3.64
N LYS A 351 -4.32 -16.65 -2.56
CA LYS A 351 -3.86 -17.99 -2.19
C LYS A 351 -5.03 -18.90 -1.82
N ARG A 352 -6.01 -18.41 -1.08
CA ARG A 352 -7.23 -19.14 -0.74
C ARG A 352 -8.03 -19.55 -1.97
N TYR A 353 -8.01 -18.75 -3.05
CA TYR A 353 -8.62 -19.09 -4.33
C TYR A 353 -7.76 -20.07 -5.16
N GLY A 354 -6.55 -20.41 -4.72
CA GLY A 354 -5.64 -21.29 -5.45
C GLY A 354 -4.96 -20.62 -6.65
N HIS A 355 -4.93 -19.29 -6.71
CA HIS A 355 -4.35 -18.54 -7.83
C HIS A 355 -2.86 -18.26 -7.64
N THR A 356 -2.32 -18.44 -6.45
CA THR A 356 -0.90 -18.30 -6.16
C THR A 356 -0.42 -19.42 -5.26
N ALA A 357 0.78 -19.94 -5.52
CA ALA A 357 1.39 -20.99 -4.69
C ALA A 357 2.01 -20.39 -3.41
N LEU A 358 2.67 -19.25 -3.55
CA LEU A 358 3.36 -18.56 -2.48
C LEU A 358 2.70 -17.20 -2.23
N ALA A 359 2.57 -16.84 -0.96
CA ALA A 359 2.03 -15.54 -0.53
C ALA A 359 2.93 -14.93 0.54
N GLY A 360 3.13 -13.64 0.48
CA GLY A 360 3.81 -12.82 1.49
C GLY A 360 3.08 -11.50 1.71
N LEU A 361 3.36 -10.85 2.82
CA LEU A 361 2.82 -9.53 3.14
C LEU A 361 3.88 -8.69 3.84
N LEU A 362 4.11 -7.51 3.30
CA LEU A 362 4.94 -6.43 3.84
C LEU A 362 4.04 -5.26 4.20
N CYS A 363 4.12 -4.77 5.43
CA CYS A 363 3.27 -3.66 5.87
C CYS A 363 4.07 -2.47 6.43
N ILE A 364 3.45 -1.29 6.28
CA ILE A 364 3.79 -0.10 7.04
C ILE A 364 2.94 -0.05 8.30
N ALA A 365 3.55 0.23 9.47
CA ALA A 365 2.83 0.35 10.73
C ALA A 365 1.78 1.47 10.65
N THR A 366 0.54 1.16 11.01
CA THR A 366 -0.60 2.07 10.85
C THR A 366 -1.51 2.04 12.06
N GLU A 367 -1.70 3.19 12.68
CA GLU A 367 -2.67 3.40 13.76
C GLU A 367 -4.03 3.79 13.16
N ASN A 368 -5.13 3.41 13.79
CA ASN A 368 -6.52 3.75 13.41
C ASN A 368 -6.95 3.24 12.02
N THR A 369 -6.50 2.06 11.61
CA THR A 369 -6.91 1.48 10.31
C THR A 369 -8.43 1.52 10.11
N HIS A 370 -8.87 1.76 8.85
CA HIS A 370 -10.27 1.97 8.47
C HIS A 370 -10.89 3.27 9.03
N GLY A 371 -10.07 4.24 9.46
CA GLY A 371 -10.50 5.51 10.03
C GLY A 371 -9.71 6.71 9.54
N TYR A 372 -9.35 7.61 10.46
CA TYR A 372 -8.34 8.63 10.23
C TYR A 372 -7.00 8.06 10.65
N GLU A 373 -6.25 7.57 9.70
CA GLU A 373 -5.10 6.71 9.87
C GLU A 373 -3.83 7.52 10.09
N ILE A 374 -2.88 6.94 10.82
CA ILE A 374 -1.60 7.57 11.14
C ILE A 374 -0.48 6.60 10.79
N ILE A 375 0.50 7.05 10.01
CA ILE A 375 1.69 6.28 9.65
C ILE A 375 2.97 7.05 9.97
N PRO A 376 4.07 6.37 10.30
CA PRO A 376 5.39 6.98 10.39
C PRO A 376 5.85 7.43 9.00
N ARG A 377 6.26 8.68 8.88
CA ARG A 377 6.64 9.28 7.59
C ARG A 377 7.80 8.55 6.91
N GLU A 378 8.84 8.21 7.66
CA GLU A 378 10.02 7.50 7.15
C GLU A 378 9.73 6.02 6.85
N GLY A 379 8.64 5.45 7.37
CA GLY A 379 8.18 4.09 7.07
C GLY A 379 7.90 3.86 5.59
N LEU A 380 7.43 4.89 4.87
CA LEU A 380 7.22 4.82 3.42
C LEU A 380 8.51 4.45 2.68
N PHE A 381 9.60 5.15 3.02
CA PHE A 381 10.90 4.92 2.38
C PHE A 381 11.53 3.62 2.85
N ALA A 382 11.47 3.30 4.14
CA ALA A 382 12.01 2.05 4.69
C ALA A 382 11.37 0.81 4.05
N CYS A 383 10.04 0.78 3.94
CA CYS A 383 9.33 -0.31 3.27
C CYS A 383 9.64 -0.37 1.76
N ALA A 384 9.73 0.78 1.07
CA ALA A 384 10.11 0.84 -0.34
C ALA A 384 11.53 0.31 -0.59
N GLN A 385 12.49 0.64 0.27
CA GLN A 385 13.86 0.13 0.21
C GLN A 385 13.92 -1.39 0.43
N LEU A 386 13.19 -1.89 1.44
CA LEU A 386 13.13 -3.33 1.71
C LEU A 386 12.53 -4.08 0.52
N LEU A 387 11.41 -3.59 -0.01
CA LEU A 387 10.75 -4.18 -1.18
C LEU A 387 11.69 -4.17 -2.40
N ALA A 388 12.31 -3.04 -2.73
CA ALA A 388 13.26 -2.95 -3.84
C ALA A 388 14.43 -3.93 -3.68
N SER A 389 14.96 -4.05 -2.46
CA SER A 389 16.05 -4.97 -2.14
C SER A 389 15.62 -6.43 -2.29
N TYR A 390 14.40 -6.77 -1.86
CA TYR A 390 13.82 -8.10 -2.02
C TYR A 390 13.64 -8.48 -3.49
N LEU A 391 13.15 -7.56 -4.31
CA LEU A 391 12.93 -7.78 -5.74
C LEU A 391 14.24 -7.90 -6.54
N ALA A 392 15.29 -7.19 -6.13
CA ALA A 392 16.61 -7.21 -6.79
C ALA A 392 17.43 -8.48 -6.50
N GLN A 393 17.09 -9.24 -5.46
CA GLN A 393 17.86 -10.40 -5.04
C GLN A 393 17.17 -11.70 -5.49
N PRO A 394 17.94 -12.73 -5.92
CA PRO A 394 17.36 -14.05 -6.15
C PRO A 394 16.80 -14.59 -4.82
N VAL A 395 15.50 -14.78 -4.78
CA VAL A 395 14.84 -15.50 -3.69
C VAL A 395 15.12 -16.99 -3.92
N LYS A 396 15.99 -17.54 -3.08
CA LYS A 396 16.25 -18.99 -3.06
C LYS A 396 15.26 -19.68 -2.14
#